data_f9af4921eaf50153891a0e9b6d5c9e51
#
_entry.id   f9af4921eaf50153891a0e9b6d5c9e51
#
_cell.length_a   1.000
_cell.length_b   1.000
_cell.length_c   1.000
_cell.angle_alpha   90.00
_cell.angle_beta   90.00
_cell.angle_gamma   90.00
#
_symmetry.space_group_name_H-M   'P 1'
#
loop_
_entity.id
_entity.type
_entity.pdbx_description
1 polymer ?
#
loop_
_entity_poly.entity_id
_entity_poly.type
_entity_poly.pdbx_seq_one_letter_code
_entity_poly.pdbx_strand_id
1 'polypeptide(L)' 'MVNTSRESIKILRRKQVENRTGLSRSTIYLRLQEGTFPKQISLGPRAVGWLENEINEWLAERIKKRDAGQVVI' A
#
# COMPACT_ATOMS: atom_id res chain seq x y z
N MET A 1 -9.81 -24.35 -6.89
CA MET A 1 -9.99 -23.70 -6.79
C MET A 1 -9.62 -22.73 -7.32
N VAL A 2 -9.96 -22.23 -7.72
CA VAL A 2 -9.75 -21.33 -8.30
C VAL A 2 -8.96 -20.42 -7.85
N ASN A 3 -8.35 -19.87 -8.38
CA ASN A 3 -7.60 -19.00 -8.04
C ASN A 3 -8.27 -17.78 -7.92
N THR A 4 -9.04 -17.66 -6.97
CA THR A 4 -9.78 -16.52 -6.84
C THR A 4 -8.90 -15.37 -6.65
N SER A 5 -7.72 -15.51 -6.16
CA SER A 5 -6.89 -14.37 -5.94
C SER A 5 -6.55 -13.69 -7.25
N ARG A 6 -6.47 -14.46 -8.35
CA ARG A 6 -6.21 -13.84 -9.57
C ARG A 6 -7.37 -13.05 -10.03
N GLU A 7 -8.54 -13.49 -9.80
CA GLU A 7 -9.72 -12.79 -10.20
C GLU A 7 -9.97 -11.57 -9.39
N SER A 8 -9.43 -11.53 -8.18
CA SER A 8 -9.68 -10.41 -7.34
C SER A 8 -8.53 -9.44 -7.28
N ILE A 9 -7.53 -9.59 -8.11
CA ILE A 9 -6.43 -8.69 -8.10
C ILE A 9 -6.89 -7.32 -8.53
N LYS A 10 -6.55 -6.34 -7.75
CA LYS A 10 -6.85 -4.98 -8.09
C LYS A 10 -5.60 -4.15 -7.89
N ILE A 11 -5.33 -3.29 -8.87
CA ILE A 11 -4.15 -2.43 -8.83
C ILE A 11 -4.60 -1.03 -8.54
N LEU A 12 -3.91 -0.39 -7.63
CA LEU A 12 -4.13 1.01 -7.33
C LEU A 12 -3.00 1.83 -7.94
N ARG A 13 -3.36 2.94 -8.55
CA ARG A 13 -2.36 3.85 -9.08
C ARG A 13 -2.00 4.83 -7.97
N ARG A 14 -0.94 5.58 -8.18
CA ARG A 14 -0.39 6.45 -7.12
C ARG A 14 -1.43 7.36 -6.48
N LYS A 15 -2.24 8.01 -7.26
CA LYS A 15 -3.23 8.91 -6.68
C LYS A 15 -4.25 8.16 -5.85
N GLN A 16 -4.59 6.95 -6.25
CA GLN A 16 -5.51 6.13 -5.48
C GLN A 16 -4.86 5.71 -4.17
N VAL A 17 -3.57 5.42 -4.20
CA VAL A 17 -2.86 5.05 -2.98
C VAL A 17 -2.79 6.25 -2.04
N GLU A 18 -2.55 7.43 -2.59
CA GLU A 18 -2.55 8.64 -1.78
C GLU A 18 -3.90 8.83 -1.08
N ASN A 19 -4.97 8.63 -1.84
CA ASN A 19 -6.30 8.80 -1.26
C ASN A 19 -6.60 7.72 -0.23
N ARG A 20 -6.17 6.50 -0.48
CA ARG A 20 -6.44 5.40 0.42
C ARG A 20 -5.65 5.52 1.73
N THR A 21 -4.44 5.97 1.65
CA THR A 21 -3.56 6.02 2.82
C THR A 21 -3.50 7.37 3.48
N GLY A 22 -3.86 8.40 2.76
CA GLY A 22 -3.73 9.75 3.28
C GLY A 22 -2.31 10.29 3.21
N LEU A 23 -1.40 9.55 2.60
CA LEU A 23 -0.02 9.99 2.52
C LEU A 23 0.21 10.80 1.25
N SER A 24 1.13 11.74 1.30
CA SER A 24 1.47 12.51 0.13
C SER A 24 2.38 11.69 -0.77
N ARG A 25 2.51 12.13 -2.00
CA ARG A 25 3.39 11.48 -2.95
C ARG A 25 4.81 11.37 -2.41
N SER A 26 5.34 12.45 -1.89
CA SER A 26 6.71 12.43 -1.41
C SER A 26 6.89 11.49 -0.24
N THR A 27 5.90 11.40 0.62
CA THR A 27 5.98 10.49 1.76
C THR A 27 5.97 9.04 1.28
N ILE A 28 5.14 8.72 0.30
CA ILE A 28 5.10 7.38 -0.26
C ILE A 28 6.48 7.01 -0.82
N TYR A 29 7.08 7.90 -1.58
CA TYR A 29 8.38 7.58 -2.18
C TYR A 29 9.50 7.51 -1.14
N LEU A 30 9.39 8.31 -0.10
CA LEU A 30 10.34 8.23 0.97
C LEU A 30 10.25 6.85 1.65
N ARG A 31 9.05 6.41 1.93
CA ARG A 31 8.87 5.11 2.57
C ARG A 31 9.28 3.96 1.67
N LEU A 32 9.09 4.11 0.37
CA LEU A 32 9.57 3.11 -0.56
C LEU A 32 11.10 3.02 -0.47
N GLN A 33 11.75 4.15 -0.38
CA GLN A 33 13.17 4.16 -0.27
C GLN A 33 13.64 3.54 1.01
N GLU A 34 12.91 3.73 2.08
CA GLU A 34 13.24 3.16 3.37
C GLU A 34 12.88 1.68 3.47
N GLY A 35 12.15 1.17 2.51
CA GLY A 35 11.72 -0.22 2.57
C GLY A 35 10.57 -0.47 3.52
N THR A 36 9.81 0.57 3.87
CA THR A 36 8.72 0.45 4.82
C THR A 36 7.35 0.60 4.19
N PHE A 37 7.27 0.52 2.90
CA PHE A 37 6.01 0.62 2.18
C PHE A 37 5.94 -0.52 1.17
N PRO A 38 4.75 -0.98 0.79
CA PRO A 38 4.66 -2.05 -0.20
C PRO A 38 5.32 -1.65 -1.52
N LYS A 39 5.97 -2.59 -2.15
CA LYS A 39 6.68 -2.29 -3.37
C LYS A 39 5.73 -2.12 -4.53
N GLN A 40 6.05 -1.20 -5.39
CA GLN A 40 5.22 -0.95 -6.54
C GLN A 40 5.46 -2.00 -7.62
N ILE A 41 4.47 -2.19 -8.46
CA ILE A 41 4.53 -3.13 -9.55
C ILE A 41 4.64 -2.34 -10.82
N SER A 42 5.53 -2.74 -11.71
CA SER A 42 5.64 -2.09 -12.98
C SER A 42 4.48 -2.53 -13.88
N LEU A 43 3.78 -1.59 -14.43
CA LEU A 43 2.67 -1.88 -15.34
C LEU A 43 3.08 -1.59 -16.78
N GLY A 44 4.31 -1.18 -16.98
CA GLY A 44 4.81 -0.83 -18.28
C GLY A 44 5.71 0.37 -18.18
N PRO A 45 6.15 0.93 -19.27
CA PRO A 45 7.03 2.07 -19.24
C PRO A 45 6.34 3.22 -18.54
N ARG A 46 6.95 3.77 -17.54
CA ARG A 46 6.42 4.91 -16.82
C ARG A 46 5.07 4.66 -16.17
N ALA A 47 4.71 3.41 -15.94
CA ALA A 47 3.44 3.11 -15.31
C ALA A 47 3.68 2.15 -14.17
N VAL A 48 3.28 2.55 -12.96
CA VAL A 48 3.44 1.71 -11.79
C VAL A 48 2.15 1.69 -11.01
N GLY A 49 2.00 0.68 -10.18
CA GLY A 49 0.85 0.59 -9.32
C GLY A 49 1.17 -0.27 -8.12
N TRP A 50 0.19 -0.48 -7.29
CA TRP A 50 0.35 -1.28 -6.08
C TRP A 50 -0.81 -2.24 -5.99
N LEU A 51 -0.60 -3.40 -5.41
CA LEU A 51 -1.69 -4.32 -5.18
C LEU A 51 -2.55 -3.78 -4.06
N GLU A 52 -3.84 -3.71 -4.30
CA GLU A 52 -4.76 -3.19 -3.29
C GLU A 52 -4.65 -3.99 -1.99
N ASN A 53 -4.52 -5.30 -2.09
CA ASN A 53 -4.40 -6.12 -0.90
C ASN A 53 -3.20 -5.76 -0.07
N GLU A 54 -2.10 -5.45 -0.71
CA GLU A 54 -0.89 -5.10 0.02
C GLU A 54 -1.03 -3.75 0.71
N ILE A 55 -1.72 -2.82 0.07
CA ILE A 55 -1.97 -1.52 0.69
C ILE A 55 -2.89 -1.71 1.89
N ASN A 56 -3.91 -2.55 1.73
CA ASN A 56 -4.83 -2.80 2.84
C ASN A 56 -4.12 -3.47 4.01
N GLU A 57 -3.23 -4.41 3.73
CA GLU A 57 -2.47 -5.07 4.78
C GLU A 57 -1.53 -4.12 5.48
N TRP A 58 -0.92 -3.23 4.72
CA TRP A 58 -0.01 -2.26 5.28
C TRP A 58 -0.78 -1.34 6.25
N LEU A 59 -1.97 -0.93 5.84
CA LEU A 59 -2.81 -0.09 6.71
C LEU A 59 -3.24 -0.87 7.96
N ALA A 60 -3.59 -2.12 7.78
CA ALA A 60 -3.99 -2.96 8.91
C ALA A 60 -2.86 -3.10 9.92
N GLU A 61 -1.64 -3.23 9.43
CA GLU A 61 -0.49 -3.32 10.30
C GLU A 61 -0.27 -2.03 11.08
N ARG A 62 -0.49 -0.89 10.45
CA ARG A 62 -0.36 0.39 11.13
C ARG A 62 -1.40 0.50 12.25
N ILE A 63 -2.62 0.05 11.97
CA ILE A 63 -3.68 0.08 12.95
C ILE A 63 -3.34 -0.87 14.11
N LYS A 64 -2.79 -2.04 13.80
CA LYS A 64 -2.44 -2.98 14.79
C LYS A 64 -1.38 -2.43 15.70
N LYS A 65 -0.41 -1.73 15.16
CA LYS A 65 0.64 -1.14 15.97
C LYS A 65 0.08 -0.08 16.89
N ARG A 66 -0.86 0.70 16.44
CA ARG A 66 -1.49 1.68 17.30
C ARG A 66 -2.23 0.98 18.44
N ASP A 67 -2.96 -0.10 18.09
CA ASP A 67 -3.79 -0.77 19.08
C ASP A 67 -2.98 -1.62 20.04
N ALA A 68 -1.76 -1.95 19.69
CA ALA A 68 -0.96 -2.76 20.52
C ALA A 68 -0.30 -1.95 21.59
N GLY A 69 -0.85 -0.94 21.98
CA GLY A 69 -0.36 -0.30 23.05
C GLY A 69 0.39 0.88 22.86
N GLN A 70 0.35 1.37 21.82
CA GLN A 70 0.99 2.37 21.58
C GLN A 70 0.43 3.51 22.10
N VAL A 71 0.82 4.18 22.79
CA VAL A 71 0.25 5.16 23.29
C VAL A 71 0.29 6.21 22.75
N VAL A 72 -0.22 6.91 22.60
CA VAL A 72 -0.27 7.83 21.97
C VAL A 72 -0.47 8.91 22.55
N ILE A 73 -0.35 9.78 22.52
CA ILE A 73 -0.51 10.90 23.01
C ILE A 73 -1.39 11.33 23.08
#